data_cff63dc3c8b09845a58233b27c84040d
#
_entry.id   cff63dc3c8b09845a58233b27c84040d
#
_cell.length_a   1.000
_cell.length_b   1.000
_cell.length_c   1.000
_cell.angle_alpha   90.00
_cell.angle_beta   90.00
_cell.angle_gamma   90.00
#
_symmetry.space_group_name_H-M   'P 1'
#
loop_
_entity.id
_entity.type
_entity.pdbx_description
1 polymer ?
#
loop_
_entity_poly.entity_id
_entity_poly.type
_entity_poly.pdbx_seq_one_letter_code
_entity_poly.pdbx_strand_id
1 'polypeptide(L)'
;MTEFHSSCSRCVGRCFYCGGKSIKHGFTKENKQRYKCRQCHKTKVCSYQYQAYQKYINPYIISLTKEGLGIRSTARILKISATTLLKRIIRIAESIPQPSLKFAKSYEVDELRFFIGRKSQPRWLVYAIERETKQTACFYIGKRNNNTLNAVIKTLKNAEPTAIFTDKLKNYKTLIPKHLHKTSRYQTNHIERKNLTLRTHLKRFQRKGISFSKSSRITTAVLRIYFWGR
;
A
#
# COMPACT_ATOMS: atom_id res chain seq x y z
N MET A 1 -34.10 -8.39 32.54
CA MET A 1 -33.78 -9.16 31.31
C MET A 1 -32.28 -9.48 31.38
N THR A 2 -31.96 -10.70 31.78
CA THR A 2 -30.60 -11.20 31.94
C THR A 2 -30.11 -11.74 30.60
N GLU A 3 -29.28 -10.96 29.89
CA GLU A 3 -28.63 -11.45 28.69
C GLU A 3 -27.61 -12.55 29.05
N PHE A 4 -27.88 -13.75 28.57
CA PHE A 4 -26.98 -14.89 28.63
C PHE A 4 -25.68 -14.56 27.92
N HIS A 5 -24.60 -14.39 28.68
CA HIS A 5 -23.25 -14.34 28.14
C HIS A 5 -22.89 -15.73 27.61
N SER A 6 -23.10 -15.95 26.32
CA SER A 6 -22.65 -17.17 25.64
C SER A 6 -21.12 -17.29 25.79
N SER A 7 -20.68 -18.22 26.62
CA SER A 7 -19.26 -18.55 26.78
C SER A 7 -18.73 -19.11 25.46
N CYS A 8 -17.86 -18.35 24.80
CA CYS A 8 -17.22 -18.81 23.57
C CYS A 8 -16.40 -20.08 23.86
N SER A 9 -16.85 -21.23 23.38
CA SER A 9 -16.24 -22.54 23.57
C SER A 9 -14.74 -22.61 23.15
N ARG A 10 -14.28 -21.73 22.27
CA ARG A 10 -12.88 -21.62 21.85
C ARG A 10 -11.96 -20.91 22.88
N CYS A 11 -12.51 -20.24 23.86
CA CYS A 11 -11.71 -19.50 24.86
C CYS A 11 -11.57 -20.24 26.16
N VAL A 12 -12.46 -21.18 26.46
CA VAL A 12 -12.48 -21.99 27.65
C VAL A 12 -11.61 -23.23 27.42
N GLY A 13 -10.52 -23.36 28.13
CA GLY A 13 -9.70 -24.56 28.18
C GLY A 13 -8.31 -24.46 27.53
N ARG A 14 -8.18 -23.97 26.29
CA ARG A 14 -6.90 -23.95 25.57
C ARG A 14 -6.42 -22.55 25.18
N CYS A 15 -5.12 -22.33 25.32
CA CYS A 15 -4.48 -21.08 24.92
C CYS A 15 -4.39 -20.96 23.41
N PHE A 16 -4.79 -19.80 22.85
CA PHE A 16 -4.68 -19.51 21.43
C PHE A 16 -3.22 -19.44 20.93
N TYR A 17 -2.25 -19.13 21.81
CA TYR A 17 -0.85 -18.91 21.43
C TYR A 17 0.03 -20.17 21.51
N CYS A 18 -0.22 -21.05 22.49
CA CYS A 18 0.64 -22.22 22.70
C CYS A 18 -0.15 -23.53 22.95
N GLY A 19 -1.48 -23.51 22.83
CA GLY A 19 -2.32 -24.70 23.08
C GLY A 19 -2.48 -25.09 24.56
N GLY A 20 -1.70 -24.51 25.46
CA GLY A 20 -1.71 -24.85 26.89
C GLY A 20 -3.01 -24.50 27.60
N LYS A 21 -3.19 -25.02 28.84
CA LYS A 21 -4.41 -24.79 29.64
C LYS A 21 -4.58 -23.31 30.02
N SER A 22 -5.75 -22.75 29.74
CA SER A 22 -6.14 -21.38 30.11
C SER A 22 -7.13 -21.39 31.25
N ILE A 23 -6.97 -20.48 32.23
CA ILE A 23 -7.83 -20.29 33.39
C ILE A 23 -8.47 -18.90 33.38
N LYS A 24 -9.61 -18.74 34.03
CA LYS A 24 -10.22 -17.42 34.26
C LYS A 24 -9.27 -16.54 35.07
N HIS A 25 -9.15 -15.26 34.66
CA HIS A 25 -8.20 -14.32 35.29
C HIS A 25 -8.79 -12.91 35.33
N GLY A 26 -9.81 -12.74 36.15
CA GLY A 26 -10.50 -11.45 36.35
C GLY A 26 -11.22 -10.94 35.12
N PHE A 27 -11.63 -9.67 35.16
CA PHE A 27 -12.40 -9.02 34.13
C PHE A 27 -11.65 -7.79 33.56
N THR A 28 -12.03 -7.36 32.34
CA THR A 28 -11.62 -6.08 31.78
C THR A 28 -12.41 -4.94 32.42
N LYS A 29 -12.01 -3.68 32.14
CA LYS A 29 -12.79 -2.49 32.55
C LYS A 29 -14.22 -2.49 32.00
N GLU A 30 -14.44 -3.15 30.85
CA GLU A 30 -15.76 -3.32 30.21
C GLU A 30 -16.46 -4.63 30.66
N ASN A 31 -16.14 -5.16 31.84
CA ASN A 31 -16.74 -6.36 32.44
C ASN A 31 -16.68 -7.63 31.57
N LYS A 32 -15.63 -7.81 30.74
CA LYS A 32 -15.41 -9.03 29.96
C LYS A 32 -14.44 -9.97 30.67
N GLN A 33 -14.78 -11.26 30.73
CA GLN A 33 -13.92 -12.29 31.32
C GLN A 33 -12.58 -12.37 30.58
N ARG A 34 -11.48 -12.22 31.31
CA ARG A 34 -10.12 -12.50 30.84
C ARG A 34 -9.72 -13.93 31.16
N TYR A 35 -8.85 -14.47 30.33
CA TYR A 35 -8.26 -15.78 30.49
C TYR A 35 -6.74 -15.65 30.45
N LYS A 36 -6.02 -16.36 31.34
CA LYS A 36 -4.55 -16.42 31.39
C LYS A 36 -4.08 -17.84 31.13
N CYS A 37 -3.10 -18.00 30.26
CA CYS A 37 -2.46 -19.30 30.04
C CYS A 37 -1.52 -19.66 31.17
N ARG A 38 -1.54 -20.90 31.63
CA ARG A 38 -0.62 -21.39 32.66
C ARG A 38 0.80 -21.60 32.15
N GLN A 39 0.98 -21.90 30.87
CA GLN A 39 2.30 -22.15 30.24
C GLN A 39 2.98 -20.89 29.75
N CYS A 40 2.34 -20.12 28.85
CA CYS A 40 2.96 -18.94 28.23
C CYS A 40 2.60 -17.62 28.94
N HIS A 41 1.81 -17.65 30.00
CA HIS A 41 1.37 -16.51 30.82
C HIS A 41 0.65 -15.39 30.06
N LYS A 42 0.41 -15.53 28.76
CA LYS A 42 -0.35 -14.55 27.98
C LYS A 42 -1.81 -14.53 28.35
N THR A 43 -2.38 -13.32 28.39
CA THR A 43 -3.79 -13.10 28.69
C THR A 43 -4.57 -12.81 27.41
N LYS A 44 -5.84 -13.22 27.38
CA LYS A 44 -6.77 -12.92 26.26
C LYS A 44 -8.20 -12.73 26.79
N VAL A 45 -9.05 -12.13 25.97
CA VAL A 45 -10.51 -12.13 26.11
C VAL A 45 -11.12 -12.88 24.91
N CYS A 46 -12.31 -13.45 25.09
CA CYS A 46 -12.96 -14.24 24.04
C CYS A 46 -13.40 -13.42 22.84
N SER A 47 -13.85 -12.20 23.04
CA SER A 47 -14.31 -11.31 21.99
C SER A 47 -13.72 -9.92 22.16
N TYR A 48 -13.07 -9.42 21.12
CA TYR A 48 -12.63 -8.04 21.04
C TYR A 48 -13.68 -7.26 20.26
N GLN A 49 -14.26 -6.23 20.87
CA GLN A 49 -15.24 -5.36 20.21
C GLN A 49 -14.58 -4.33 19.27
N TYR A 50 -13.29 -4.03 19.50
CA TYR A 50 -12.60 -3.05 18.68
C TYR A 50 -12.50 -3.51 17.23
N GLN A 51 -13.06 -2.72 16.33
CA GLN A 51 -13.20 -3.03 14.90
C GLN A 51 -11.90 -3.45 14.21
N ALA A 52 -10.75 -2.95 14.68
CA ALA A 52 -9.47 -3.33 14.11
C ALA A 52 -9.12 -4.82 14.23
N TYR A 53 -9.76 -5.56 15.12
CA TYR A 53 -9.53 -7.02 15.28
C TYR A 53 -10.44 -7.88 14.41
N GLN A 54 -11.39 -7.27 13.70
CA GLN A 54 -12.30 -8.00 12.82
C GLN A 54 -11.55 -8.50 11.57
N LYS A 55 -11.89 -9.70 11.10
CA LYS A 55 -11.22 -10.35 9.96
C LYS A 55 -11.35 -9.54 8.65
N TYR A 56 -12.48 -8.88 8.45
CA TYR A 56 -12.79 -8.09 7.26
C TYR A 56 -12.03 -6.77 7.17
N ILE A 57 -11.37 -6.30 8.23
CA ILE A 57 -10.81 -4.95 8.28
C ILE A 57 -9.73 -4.71 7.20
N ASN A 58 -8.86 -5.70 6.95
CA ASN A 58 -7.81 -5.57 5.95
C ASN A 58 -8.34 -5.52 4.51
N PRO A 59 -9.25 -6.42 4.07
CA PRO A 59 -9.95 -6.29 2.79
C PRO A 59 -10.62 -4.93 2.59
N TYR A 60 -11.33 -4.42 3.58
CA TYR A 60 -11.94 -3.08 3.50
C TYR A 60 -10.90 -1.96 3.38
N ILE A 61 -9.77 -2.04 4.10
CA ILE A 61 -8.68 -1.06 3.96
C ILE A 61 -8.15 -1.07 2.52
N ILE A 62 -7.95 -2.24 1.93
CA ILE A 62 -7.51 -2.36 0.53
C ILE A 62 -8.52 -1.70 -0.40
N SER A 63 -9.80 -2.08 -0.33
CA SER A 63 -10.85 -1.54 -1.20
C SER A 63 -10.98 -0.03 -1.08
N LEU A 64 -11.10 0.51 0.14
CA LEU A 64 -11.23 1.95 0.36
C LEU A 64 -9.98 2.74 -0.07
N THR A 65 -8.78 2.11 0.02
CA THR A 65 -7.54 2.72 -0.49
C THR A 65 -7.53 2.76 -2.01
N LYS A 66 -8.02 1.72 -2.69
CA LYS A 66 -8.15 1.67 -4.16
C LYS A 66 -9.18 2.67 -4.67
N GLU A 67 -10.26 2.91 -3.94
CA GLU A 67 -11.24 3.97 -4.20
C GLU A 67 -10.72 5.38 -3.87
N GLY A 68 -9.46 5.51 -3.49
CA GLY A 68 -8.81 6.81 -3.28
C GLY A 68 -9.19 7.53 -2.00
N LEU A 69 -9.85 6.86 -1.05
CA LEU A 69 -10.24 7.49 0.21
C LEU A 69 -9.01 7.94 1.03
N GLY A 70 -9.13 9.13 1.62
CA GLY A 70 -8.10 9.66 2.51
C GLY A 70 -8.04 8.91 3.86
N ILE A 71 -6.87 8.94 4.52
CA ILE A 71 -6.63 8.24 5.78
C ILE A 71 -7.70 8.53 6.84
N ARG A 72 -8.05 9.80 7.05
CA ARG A 72 -9.06 10.17 8.07
C ARG A 72 -10.46 9.68 7.71
N SER A 73 -10.83 9.71 6.42
CA SER A 73 -12.13 9.23 5.95
C SER A 73 -12.24 7.71 6.12
N THR A 74 -11.22 6.97 5.70
CA THR A 74 -11.14 5.52 5.88
C THR A 74 -11.23 5.14 7.37
N ALA A 75 -10.48 5.83 8.24
CA ALA A 75 -10.51 5.57 9.68
C ALA A 75 -11.91 5.80 10.29
N ARG A 76 -12.63 6.85 9.87
CA ARG A 76 -14.01 7.11 10.32
C ARG A 76 -14.99 6.04 9.86
N ILE A 77 -14.92 5.64 8.58
CA ILE A 77 -15.79 4.59 8.02
C ILE A 77 -15.58 3.26 8.77
N LEU A 78 -14.32 2.89 9.01
CA LEU A 78 -13.97 1.65 9.66
C LEU A 78 -14.05 1.71 11.20
N LYS A 79 -14.41 2.88 11.78
CA LYS A 79 -14.48 3.11 13.24
C LYS A 79 -13.21 2.69 13.98
N ILE A 80 -12.04 3.00 13.40
CA ILE A 80 -10.71 2.76 13.98
C ILE A 80 -9.91 4.06 14.06
N SER A 81 -8.87 4.09 14.91
CA SER A 81 -8.00 5.27 14.97
C SER A 81 -7.16 5.42 13.69
N ALA A 82 -6.86 6.65 13.30
CA ALA A 82 -5.97 6.92 12.16
C ALA A 82 -4.58 6.29 12.34
N THR A 83 -4.07 6.23 13.57
CA THR A 83 -2.79 5.58 13.89
C THR A 83 -2.86 4.08 13.65
N THR A 84 -3.94 3.42 14.06
CA THR A 84 -4.17 1.99 13.79
C THR A 84 -4.27 1.73 12.30
N LEU A 85 -5.01 2.57 11.56
CA LEU A 85 -5.12 2.46 10.11
C LEU A 85 -3.75 2.60 9.42
N LEU A 86 -2.94 3.58 9.79
CA LEU A 86 -1.60 3.76 9.20
C LEU A 86 -0.69 2.55 9.43
N LYS A 87 -0.69 1.98 10.65
CA LYS A 87 0.04 0.74 10.95
C LYS A 87 -0.45 -0.44 10.10
N ARG A 88 -1.77 -0.56 9.89
CA ARG A 88 -2.36 -1.59 9.03
C ARG A 88 -2.00 -1.43 7.56
N ILE A 89 -2.09 -0.22 7.03
CA ILE A 89 -1.69 0.10 5.64
C ILE A 89 -0.25 -0.34 5.38
N ILE A 90 0.68 -0.05 6.31
CA ILE A 90 2.07 -0.48 6.18
C ILE A 90 2.17 -2.02 6.15
N ARG A 91 1.56 -2.72 7.11
CA ARG A 91 1.59 -4.19 7.17
C ARG A 91 0.99 -4.85 5.93
N ILE A 92 -0.16 -4.34 5.46
CA ILE A 92 -0.79 -4.83 4.23
C ILE A 92 0.14 -4.62 3.04
N ALA A 93 0.74 -3.43 2.91
CA ALA A 93 1.66 -3.14 1.82
C ALA A 93 2.92 -4.02 1.86
N GLU A 94 3.45 -4.31 3.05
CA GLU A 94 4.60 -5.20 3.24
C GLU A 94 4.29 -6.65 2.83
N SER A 95 3.04 -7.11 2.99
CA SER A 95 2.60 -8.45 2.56
C SER A 95 2.28 -8.56 1.07
N ILE A 96 2.13 -7.43 0.34
CA ILE A 96 1.88 -7.46 -1.11
C ILE A 96 3.23 -7.60 -1.84
N PRO A 97 3.48 -8.69 -2.57
CA PRO A 97 4.71 -8.83 -3.35
C PRO A 97 4.72 -7.83 -4.52
N GLN A 98 5.90 -7.41 -4.93
CA GLN A 98 6.04 -6.74 -6.21
C GLN A 98 5.78 -7.76 -7.32
N PRO A 99 4.99 -7.41 -8.37
CA PRO A 99 4.75 -8.35 -9.45
C PRO A 99 6.06 -8.73 -10.15
N SER A 100 6.20 -9.99 -10.50
CA SER A 100 7.29 -10.45 -11.36
C SER A 100 7.15 -9.82 -12.74
N LEU A 101 8.23 -9.28 -13.25
CA LEU A 101 8.26 -8.74 -14.61
C LEU A 101 8.33 -9.89 -15.62
N LYS A 102 7.57 -9.78 -16.70
CA LYS A 102 7.63 -10.74 -17.80
C LYS A 102 8.77 -10.38 -18.75
N PHE A 103 9.48 -11.38 -19.24
CA PHE A 103 10.52 -11.20 -20.25
C PHE A 103 9.94 -10.70 -21.58
N ALA A 104 10.77 -10.02 -22.34
CA ALA A 104 10.49 -9.56 -23.71
C ALA A 104 9.20 -8.75 -23.86
N LYS A 105 8.87 -7.93 -22.84
CA LYS A 105 7.73 -7.00 -22.90
C LYS A 105 8.17 -5.56 -23.12
N SER A 106 7.24 -4.72 -23.57
CA SER A 106 7.47 -3.28 -23.73
C SER A 106 6.82 -2.49 -22.60
N TYR A 107 7.52 -1.44 -22.16
CA TYR A 107 7.12 -0.64 -21.00
C TYR A 107 7.06 0.84 -21.35
N GLU A 108 6.12 1.57 -20.71
CA GLU A 108 6.10 3.03 -20.69
C GLU A 108 6.56 3.50 -19.31
N VAL A 109 7.45 4.50 -19.28
CA VAL A 109 7.99 5.09 -18.03
C VAL A 109 7.75 6.58 -18.03
N ASP A 110 7.27 7.11 -16.91
CA ASP A 110 7.05 8.55 -16.72
C ASP A 110 7.20 8.95 -15.25
N GLU A 111 7.32 10.26 -14.99
CA GLU A 111 7.42 10.83 -13.66
C GLU A 111 6.19 11.65 -13.29
N LEU A 112 5.66 11.39 -12.11
CA LEU A 112 4.58 12.17 -11.53
C LEU A 112 5.08 12.97 -10.33
N ARG A 113 5.10 14.31 -10.45
CA ARG A 113 5.46 15.21 -9.34
C ARG A 113 4.36 15.28 -8.30
N PHE A 114 4.74 15.19 -7.03
CA PHE A 114 3.89 15.40 -5.87
C PHE A 114 4.68 16.01 -4.70
N PHE A 115 4.06 16.16 -3.52
CA PHE A 115 4.68 16.81 -2.38
C PHE A 115 4.55 15.97 -1.11
N ILE A 116 5.55 16.12 -0.22
CA ILE A 116 5.53 15.51 1.11
C ILE A 116 5.63 16.61 2.16
N GLY A 117 4.63 16.69 3.05
CA GLY A 117 4.54 17.67 4.12
C GLY A 117 4.15 19.06 3.63
N ARG A 118 4.90 19.63 2.71
CA ARG A 118 4.72 20.99 2.18
C ARG A 118 5.15 21.10 0.71
N LYS A 119 4.69 22.14 0.01
CA LYS A 119 5.01 22.37 -1.42
C LYS A 119 6.49 22.59 -1.70
N SER A 120 7.25 23.06 -0.74
CA SER A 120 8.71 23.24 -0.84
C SER A 120 9.48 21.91 -0.85
N GLN A 121 8.81 20.78 -0.58
CA GLN A 121 9.43 19.45 -0.58
C GLN A 121 8.86 18.57 -1.72
N PRO A 122 9.23 18.84 -2.99
CA PRO A 122 8.78 18.04 -4.10
C PRO A 122 9.42 16.64 -4.07
N ARG A 123 8.62 15.67 -4.49
CA ARG A 123 9.04 14.30 -4.74
C ARG A 123 8.47 13.86 -6.07
N TRP A 124 9.09 12.86 -6.66
CA TRP A 124 8.66 12.26 -7.90
C TRP A 124 8.36 10.78 -7.69
N LEU A 125 7.21 10.38 -8.17
CA LEU A 125 6.88 8.99 -8.39
C LEU A 125 7.34 8.67 -9.82
N VAL A 126 8.40 7.90 -9.96
CA VAL A 126 8.82 7.31 -11.22
C VAL A 126 8.25 5.91 -11.27
N TYR A 127 7.55 5.57 -12.33
CA TYR A 127 6.96 4.24 -12.44
C TYR A 127 6.86 3.78 -13.89
N ALA A 128 6.74 2.47 -14.06
CA ALA A 128 6.59 1.83 -15.34
C ALA A 128 5.27 1.08 -15.42
N ILE A 129 4.65 1.11 -16.59
CA ILE A 129 3.52 0.24 -16.92
C ILE A 129 3.89 -0.67 -18.09
N GLU A 130 3.41 -1.90 -18.07
CA GLU A 130 3.45 -2.80 -19.22
C GLU A 130 2.43 -2.34 -20.25
N ARG A 131 2.83 -2.19 -21.53
CA ARG A 131 1.96 -1.60 -22.57
C ARG A 131 0.74 -2.44 -22.89
N GLU A 132 0.86 -3.75 -22.90
CA GLU A 132 -0.24 -4.66 -23.23
C GLU A 132 -1.29 -4.67 -22.13
N THR A 133 -0.88 -4.95 -20.89
CA THR A 133 -1.79 -5.10 -19.75
C THR A 133 -2.16 -3.79 -19.08
N LYS A 134 -1.40 -2.71 -19.34
CA LYS A 134 -1.51 -1.40 -18.68
C LYS A 134 -1.34 -1.46 -17.15
N GLN A 135 -0.82 -2.59 -16.65
CA GLN A 135 -0.54 -2.78 -15.23
C GLN A 135 0.77 -2.12 -14.84
N THR A 136 0.84 -1.62 -13.61
CA THR A 136 2.07 -1.06 -13.06
C THR A 136 3.05 -2.18 -12.75
N ALA A 137 4.19 -2.15 -13.43
CA ALA A 137 5.25 -3.14 -13.33
C ALA A 137 6.16 -2.88 -12.11
N CYS A 138 6.62 -1.64 -11.97
CA CYS A 138 7.42 -1.21 -10.84
C CYS A 138 7.28 0.29 -10.62
N PHE A 139 7.66 0.76 -9.43
CA PHE A 139 7.72 2.20 -9.13
C PHE A 139 8.77 2.51 -8.08
N TYR A 140 9.24 3.75 -8.07
CA TYR A 140 10.13 4.30 -7.06
C TYR A 140 9.75 5.75 -6.70
N ILE A 141 9.95 6.14 -5.43
CA ILE A 141 9.71 7.50 -4.95
C ILE A 141 11.03 8.13 -4.56
N GLY A 142 11.37 9.28 -5.16
CA GLY A 142 12.62 9.96 -4.86
C GLY A 142 12.66 11.42 -5.28
N LYS A 143 13.86 11.99 -5.36
CA LYS A 143 14.13 13.27 -6.02
C LYS A 143 14.16 13.05 -7.55
N ARG A 144 14.01 14.12 -8.34
CA ARG A 144 14.19 14.03 -9.80
C ARG A 144 15.67 14.02 -10.15
N ASN A 145 16.29 12.88 -10.02
CA ASN A 145 17.72 12.67 -10.33
C ASN A 145 17.93 11.29 -10.96
N ASN A 146 19.12 11.07 -11.49
CA ASN A 146 19.48 9.82 -12.16
C ASN A 146 19.33 8.59 -11.26
N ASN A 147 19.59 8.70 -9.95
CA ASN A 147 19.46 7.58 -9.02
C ASN A 147 18.00 7.08 -8.94
N THR A 148 17.05 8.01 -8.85
CA THR A 148 15.62 7.66 -8.78
C THR A 148 15.12 7.06 -10.10
N LEU A 149 15.52 7.63 -11.25
CA LEU A 149 15.18 7.13 -12.57
C LEU A 149 15.80 5.75 -12.80
N ASN A 150 17.10 5.62 -12.48
CA ASN A 150 17.84 4.37 -12.68
C ASN A 150 17.28 3.21 -11.84
N ALA A 151 16.72 3.47 -10.66
CA ALA A 151 16.09 2.43 -9.86
C ALA A 151 14.96 1.70 -10.63
N VAL A 152 14.12 2.44 -11.36
CA VAL A 152 13.08 1.88 -12.20
C VAL A 152 13.68 1.21 -13.45
N ILE A 153 14.58 1.91 -14.16
CA ILE A 153 15.20 1.40 -15.38
C ILE A 153 15.99 0.11 -15.14
N LYS A 154 16.76 0.05 -14.04
CA LYS A 154 17.49 -1.17 -13.64
C LYS A 154 16.54 -2.34 -13.41
N THR A 155 15.41 -2.10 -12.74
CA THR A 155 14.40 -3.13 -12.52
C THR A 155 13.83 -3.65 -13.84
N LEU A 156 13.53 -2.75 -14.79
CA LEU A 156 13.03 -3.15 -16.13
C LEU A 156 14.09 -3.92 -16.93
N LYS A 157 15.36 -3.49 -16.90
CA LYS A 157 16.44 -4.16 -17.63
C LYS A 157 16.61 -5.63 -17.23
N ASN A 158 16.36 -5.96 -15.96
CA ASN A 158 16.43 -7.35 -15.49
C ASN A 158 15.39 -8.28 -16.16
N ALA A 159 14.36 -7.72 -16.81
CA ALA A 159 13.34 -8.48 -17.55
C ALA A 159 13.58 -8.47 -19.08
N GLU A 160 14.77 -8.03 -19.54
CA GLU A 160 15.13 -7.97 -20.95
C GLU A 160 14.01 -7.40 -21.83
N PRO A 161 13.62 -6.13 -21.64
CA PRO A 161 12.50 -5.54 -22.34
C PRO A 161 12.78 -5.40 -23.82
N THR A 162 11.76 -5.53 -24.67
CA THR A 162 11.87 -5.29 -26.11
C THR A 162 11.97 -3.79 -26.43
N ALA A 163 11.30 -2.94 -25.64
CA ALA A 163 11.37 -1.49 -25.75
C ALA A 163 10.95 -0.79 -24.46
N ILE A 164 11.56 0.36 -24.18
CA ILE A 164 11.19 1.26 -23.09
C ILE A 164 10.83 2.61 -23.70
N PHE A 165 9.57 2.99 -23.55
CA PHE A 165 9.01 4.26 -24.04
C PHE A 165 9.05 5.29 -22.94
N THR A 166 9.61 6.47 -23.22
CA THR A 166 9.69 7.59 -22.26
C THR A 166 9.35 8.91 -22.96
N ASP A 167 9.17 9.96 -22.17
CA ASP A 167 9.19 11.31 -22.67
C ASP A 167 10.60 11.72 -23.18
N LYS A 168 10.75 12.96 -23.66
CA LYS A 168 12.02 13.49 -24.18
C LYS A 168 13.00 13.95 -23.10
N LEU A 169 12.84 13.55 -21.82
CA LEU A 169 13.76 13.94 -20.76
C LEU A 169 15.19 13.43 -21.05
N LYS A 170 16.16 14.35 -21.06
CA LYS A 170 17.56 14.07 -21.46
C LYS A 170 18.19 12.93 -20.62
N ASN A 171 17.82 12.81 -19.36
CA ASN A 171 18.35 11.79 -18.46
C ASN A 171 18.09 10.34 -18.93
N TYR A 172 16.98 10.09 -19.60
CA TYR A 172 16.68 8.74 -20.10
C TYR A 172 17.64 8.31 -21.21
N LYS A 173 18.16 9.25 -22.01
CA LYS A 173 19.13 8.93 -23.08
C LYS A 173 20.43 8.35 -22.55
N THR A 174 20.82 8.71 -21.31
CA THR A 174 22.03 8.19 -20.66
C THR A 174 21.78 6.91 -19.88
N LEU A 175 20.53 6.66 -19.44
CA LEU A 175 20.18 5.54 -18.59
C LEU A 175 19.70 4.30 -19.39
N ILE A 176 19.12 4.51 -20.58
CA ILE A 176 18.55 3.46 -21.42
C ILE A 176 19.40 3.27 -22.67
N PRO A 177 19.81 2.03 -23.02
CA PRO A 177 20.52 1.76 -24.28
C PRO A 177 19.71 2.21 -25.50
N LYS A 178 20.38 2.77 -26.51
CA LYS A 178 19.73 3.34 -27.71
C LYS A 178 18.77 2.37 -28.43
N HIS A 179 19.11 1.10 -28.50
CA HIS A 179 18.29 0.07 -29.18
C HIS A 179 16.97 -0.20 -28.44
N LEU A 180 16.92 -0.02 -27.11
CA LEU A 180 15.72 -0.21 -26.30
C LEU A 180 14.90 1.07 -26.13
N HIS A 181 15.53 2.24 -26.27
CA HIS A 181 14.91 3.51 -25.97
C HIS A 181 14.07 4.03 -27.15
N LYS A 182 12.79 4.27 -26.91
CA LYS A 182 11.86 4.84 -27.87
C LYS A 182 11.25 6.14 -27.33
N THR A 183 11.34 7.22 -28.11
CA THR A 183 10.85 8.57 -27.75
C THR A 183 10.08 9.17 -28.89
N SER A 184 8.94 8.64 -29.25
CA SER A 184 8.11 9.25 -30.28
C SER A 184 6.80 9.81 -29.72
N ARG A 185 6.19 10.71 -30.47
CA ARG A 185 4.92 11.36 -30.11
C ARG A 185 3.82 10.29 -29.94
N TYR A 186 2.99 10.44 -28.91
CA TYR A 186 1.87 9.52 -28.58
C TYR A 186 2.26 8.12 -28.07
N GLN A 187 3.52 7.80 -27.88
CA GLN A 187 3.92 6.48 -27.39
C GLN A 187 3.89 6.32 -25.87
N THR A 188 3.61 7.40 -25.13
CA THR A 188 3.45 7.45 -23.67
C THR A 188 2.00 7.73 -23.23
N ASN A 189 1.04 7.59 -24.14
CA ASN A 189 -0.37 7.93 -23.86
C ASN A 189 -0.99 7.12 -22.72
N HIS A 190 -0.63 5.84 -22.59
CA HIS A 190 -1.20 4.99 -21.54
C HIS A 190 -0.73 5.43 -20.13
N ILE A 191 0.56 5.74 -19.98
CA ILE A 191 1.09 6.19 -18.70
C ILE A 191 0.63 7.62 -18.38
N GLU A 192 0.49 8.50 -19.37
CA GLU A 192 -0.10 9.83 -19.18
C GLU A 192 -1.56 9.74 -18.72
N ARG A 193 -2.35 8.84 -19.31
CA ARG A 193 -3.72 8.55 -18.87
C ARG A 193 -3.72 7.99 -17.43
N LYS A 194 -2.77 7.13 -17.11
CA LYS A 194 -2.59 6.59 -15.75
C LYS A 194 -2.24 7.69 -14.76
N ASN A 195 -1.40 8.66 -15.15
CA ASN A 195 -1.10 9.85 -14.35
C ASN A 195 -2.34 10.67 -14.03
N LEU A 196 -3.22 10.87 -15.02
CA LEU A 196 -4.50 11.55 -14.82
C LEU A 196 -5.36 10.77 -13.81
N THR A 197 -5.51 9.48 -13.99
CA THR A 197 -6.25 8.60 -13.07
C THR A 197 -5.70 8.67 -11.64
N LEU A 198 -4.37 8.59 -11.46
CA LEU A 198 -3.73 8.73 -10.15
C LEU A 198 -4.03 10.07 -9.48
N ARG A 199 -4.04 11.16 -10.24
CA ARG A 199 -4.36 12.51 -9.73
C ARG A 199 -5.83 12.66 -9.38
N THR A 200 -6.72 12.00 -10.10
CA THR A 200 -8.17 12.02 -9.86
C THR A 200 -8.52 11.22 -8.61
N HIS A 201 -8.05 9.98 -8.53
CA HIS A 201 -8.35 9.08 -7.42
C HIS A 201 -7.63 9.46 -6.13
N LEU A 202 -6.32 9.69 -6.20
CA LEU A 202 -5.50 9.93 -5.02
C LEU A 202 -5.23 11.42 -4.82
N LYS A 203 -6.05 12.09 -4.02
CA LYS A 203 -5.96 13.55 -3.74
C LYS A 203 -4.54 14.02 -3.36
N ARG A 204 -3.70 13.13 -2.80
CA ARG A 204 -2.30 13.42 -2.45
C ARG A 204 -1.38 13.69 -3.65
N PHE A 205 -1.81 13.34 -4.86
CA PHE A 205 -1.08 13.58 -6.12
C PHE A 205 -1.62 14.76 -6.93
N GLN A 206 -2.66 15.44 -6.45
CA GLN A 206 -3.20 16.62 -7.11
C GLN A 206 -2.18 17.78 -7.11
N ARG A 207 -2.07 18.49 -8.24
CA ARG A 207 -1.11 19.60 -8.40
C ARG A 207 -1.45 20.82 -7.53
N LYS A 208 -2.73 21.16 -7.43
CA LYS A 208 -3.23 22.38 -6.74
C LYS A 208 -3.82 22.08 -5.34
N GLY A 209 -3.91 20.81 -4.95
CA GLY A 209 -4.46 20.40 -3.66
C GLY A 209 -3.54 20.75 -2.48
N ILE A 210 -4.11 20.66 -1.27
CA ILE A 210 -3.39 20.79 0.02
C ILE A 210 -3.26 19.45 0.75
N SER A 211 -3.77 18.36 0.14
CA SER A 211 -3.85 17.02 0.75
C SER A 211 -2.52 16.26 0.61
N PHE A 212 -1.41 16.87 1.02
CA PHE A 212 -0.09 16.26 0.89
C PHE A 212 0.09 15.03 1.78
N SER A 213 0.82 14.05 1.29
CA SER A 213 1.35 12.98 2.12
C SER A 213 2.33 13.53 3.15
N LYS A 214 2.25 13.05 4.39
CA LYS A 214 3.20 13.45 5.45
C LYS A 214 4.45 12.58 5.51
N SER A 215 4.46 11.43 4.83
CA SER A 215 5.54 10.44 4.88
C SER A 215 5.69 9.71 3.54
N SER A 216 6.94 9.55 3.09
CA SER A 216 7.26 8.72 1.91
C SER A 216 6.86 7.27 2.14
N ARG A 217 7.11 6.72 3.34
CA ARG A 217 6.77 5.33 3.70
C ARG A 217 5.28 5.07 3.53
N ILE A 218 4.43 5.96 4.04
CA ILE A 218 2.96 5.84 3.87
C ILE A 218 2.55 5.98 2.41
N THR A 219 3.19 6.88 1.65
CA THR A 219 2.89 7.05 0.22
C THR A 219 3.24 5.80 -0.56
N THR A 220 4.40 5.21 -0.31
CA THR A 220 4.82 3.94 -0.91
C THR A 220 3.84 2.81 -0.56
N ALA A 221 3.44 2.71 0.72
CA ALA A 221 2.49 1.69 1.16
C ALA A 221 1.12 1.84 0.47
N VAL A 222 0.60 3.06 0.38
CA VAL A 222 -0.66 3.34 -0.33
C VAL A 222 -0.55 2.99 -1.81
N LEU A 223 0.56 3.32 -2.47
CA LEU A 223 0.77 2.98 -3.88
C LEU A 223 0.90 1.47 -4.11
N ARG A 224 1.57 0.74 -3.22
CA ARG A 224 1.61 -0.74 -3.30
C ARG A 224 0.22 -1.34 -3.24
N ILE A 225 -0.62 -0.88 -2.30
CA ILE A 225 -2.01 -1.32 -2.20
C ILE A 225 -2.79 -0.91 -3.45
N TYR A 226 -2.65 0.34 -3.91
CA TYR A 226 -3.39 0.86 -5.06
C TYR A 226 -3.05 0.12 -6.36
N PHE A 227 -1.78 -0.15 -6.62
CA PHE A 227 -1.33 -0.81 -7.83
C PHE A 227 -1.50 -2.33 -7.79
N TRP A 228 -1.24 -2.96 -6.65
CA TRP A 228 -1.06 -4.41 -6.56
C TRP A 228 -1.93 -5.09 -5.49
N GLY A 229 -2.69 -4.34 -4.67
CA GLY A 229 -3.64 -4.89 -3.70
C GLY A 229 -4.75 -5.70 -4.39
N ARG A 230 -5.05 -6.88 -3.87
CA ARG A 230 -6.13 -7.77 -4.33
C ARG A 230 -7.21 -7.88 -3.28
#